data_a8ae8693a65852494bb8cc684e0e8aed
#
_entry.id   a8ae8693a65852494bb8cc684e0e8aed
#
_cell.length_a   1.000
_cell.length_b   1.000
_cell.length_c   1.000
_cell.angle_alpha   90.00
_cell.angle_beta   90.00
_cell.angle_gamma   90.00
#
_symmetry.space_group_name_H-M   'P 1'
#
loop_
_entity.id
_entity.type
_entity.pdbx_description
1 polymer ?
#
loop_
_entity_poly.entity_id
_entity_poly.type
_entity_poly.pdbx_seq_one_letter_code
_entity_poly.pdbx_strand_id
1 'polypeptide(L)'
;MKIATFNINNIDKRLANLLAWLEASKPDVVCLQELKATDADFPKAAIEKDGYGAVYSGQKSWNGVAILARGCEPVLTRRALPGDPKDTQSRYIEAAVKGVLIASLYAPNGNPQPGPKFVYKLAWMERLLAHAGELHAAGVPVVLAGDYNVVPTGRDIYPTKSYAKNALVQPRARALFQRILDQGWTDAIRTRHPDAPMYTFWDYMRNRWERDAGLRLDHLLLSPEAAKRLADAGVDREVRGKEGASDHAPAWVILRDGRARASAPGATKAKRTVRLKEGDAAPRPLLVIDGDSFAHRSYHALPKTILRSDGQQAGAIVGFANFLMRIWRAEQPRAVLVAWDTLETPTYRHTAFHAYQSGRKFDSALLEQLQTLPEFVAACGFANAKAPGYEADDFLAAAVAAEERRGGAVLVASGDRDTFQLASERTTILFPMRAGEMARIGPAEVRARYGVEPKQVPDFIALRGDPSDKLPGAPGVGASGAATLLQKYGTLEEALKAGRFPGQADKLRLFRIIATMDANAPLPRISGQEPTWRKAAGLARDWNLRQLAERLEGLASEQAPAKPARSLPPSRR
;
A
#
# COMPACT_ATOMS: atom_id res chain seq x y z
N MET A 1 18.72 -3.77 3.25
CA MET A 1 17.89 -4.30 2.17
C MET A 1 18.52 -3.97 0.83
N LYS A 2 18.90 -4.98 0.01
CA LYS A 2 19.44 -4.79 -1.37
C LYS A 2 18.30 -4.95 -2.38
N ILE A 3 18.02 -3.92 -3.17
CA ILE A 3 16.99 -3.90 -4.22
C ILE A 3 17.70 -3.73 -5.56
N ALA A 4 17.40 -4.58 -6.53
CA ALA A 4 18.00 -4.53 -7.85
C ALA A 4 16.95 -4.41 -8.95
N THR A 5 17.35 -3.88 -10.10
CA THR A 5 16.62 -3.94 -11.37
C THR A 5 17.47 -4.63 -12.42
N PHE A 6 16.86 -5.48 -13.23
CA PHE A 6 17.54 -6.24 -14.26
C PHE A 6 16.62 -6.50 -15.46
N ASN A 7 16.83 -5.80 -16.56
CA ASN A 7 16.22 -6.19 -17.82
C ASN A 7 16.84 -7.51 -18.28
N ILE A 8 16.07 -8.61 -18.13
CA ILE A 8 16.58 -9.97 -18.38
C ILE A 8 16.59 -10.36 -19.86
N ASN A 9 15.92 -9.60 -20.70
CA ASN A 9 15.85 -9.80 -22.16
C ASN A 9 15.53 -11.26 -22.56
N ASN A 10 14.40 -11.77 -22.12
CA ASN A 10 13.87 -13.13 -22.23
C ASN A 10 14.30 -14.07 -21.08
N ILE A 11 13.38 -14.30 -20.17
CA ILE A 11 13.62 -15.02 -18.92
C ILE A 11 13.94 -16.50 -19.16
N ASP A 12 13.30 -17.15 -20.14
CA ASP A 12 13.55 -18.58 -20.41
C ASP A 12 14.97 -18.82 -20.89
N LYS A 13 15.45 -17.97 -21.81
CA LYS A 13 16.82 -18.08 -22.36
C LYS A 13 17.89 -17.78 -21.34
N ARG A 14 17.58 -17.00 -20.31
CA ARG A 14 18.54 -16.49 -19.33
C ARG A 14 18.26 -16.92 -17.90
N LEU A 15 17.39 -17.92 -17.73
CA LEU A 15 17.03 -18.42 -16.41
C LEU A 15 18.27 -18.89 -15.63
N ALA A 16 19.17 -19.64 -16.28
CA ALA A 16 20.41 -20.11 -15.65
C ALA A 16 21.30 -18.94 -15.20
N ASN A 17 21.45 -17.90 -16.03
CA ASN A 17 22.20 -16.69 -15.69
C ASN A 17 21.55 -15.92 -14.54
N LEU A 18 20.20 -15.82 -14.54
CA LEU A 18 19.46 -15.18 -13.45
C LEU A 18 19.67 -15.91 -12.12
N LEU A 19 19.46 -17.24 -12.07
CA LEU A 19 19.62 -18.03 -10.86
C LEU A 19 21.05 -17.99 -10.33
N ALA A 20 22.06 -18.10 -11.21
CA ALA A 20 23.47 -17.97 -10.82
C ALA A 20 23.78 -16.59 -10.21
N TRP A 21 23.20 -15.51 -10.74
CA TRP A 21 23.37 -14.17 -10.17
C TRP A 21 22.59 -13.99 -8.87
N LEU A 22 21.36 -14.53 -8.76
CA LEU A 22 20.58 -14.52 -7.50
C LEU A 22 21.34 -15.19 -6.37
N GLU A 23 21.94 -16.37 -6.62
CA GLU A 23 22.76 -17.09 -5.63
C GLU A 23 24.03 -16.32 -5.23
N ALA A 24 24.73 -15.69 -6.18
CA ALA A 24 25.96 -14.95 -5.91
C ALA A 24 25.71 -13.61 -5.23
N SER A 25 24.74 -12.83 -5.69
CA SER A 25 24.47 -11.46 -5.26
C SER A 25 23.50 -11.37 -4.07
N LYS A 26 22.62 -12.37 -3.91
CA LYS A 26 21.60 -12.50 -2.85
C LYS A 26 20.80 -11.22 -2.61
N PRO A 27 20.26 -10.57 -3.65
CA PRO A 27 19.44 -9.38 -3.46
C PRO A 27 18.18 -9.72 -2.66
N ASP A 28 17.70 -8.78 -1.84
CA ASP A 28 16.43 -8.95 -1.14
C ASP A 28 15.23 -8.82 -2.08
N VAL A 29 15.34 -7.95 -3.11
CA VAL A 29 14.32 -7.75 -4.13
C VAL A 29 14.95 -7.56 -5.49
N VAL A 30 14.31 -8.11 -6.53
CA VAL A 30 14.70 -7.92 -7.93
C VAL A 30 13.50 -7.53 -8.78
N CYS A 31 13.62 -6.43 -9.49
CA CYS A 31 12.70 -5.97 -10.52
C CYS A 31 13.19 -6.46 -11.87
N LEU A 32 12.41 -7.30 -12.56
CA LEU A 32 12.76 -7.82 -13.89
C LEU A 32 11.94 -7.11 -14.96
N GLN A 33 12.55 -6.91 -16.13
CA GLN A 33 11.93 -6.37 -17.34
C GLN A 33 12.22 -7.29 -18.54
N GLU A 34 11.43 -7.15 -19.61
CA GLU A 34 11.51 -7.98 -20.82
C GLU A 34 11.45 -9.48 -20.56
N LEU A 35 10.48 -9.91 -19.76
CA LEU A 35 10.29 -11.36 -19.51
C LEU A 35 10.11 -12.13 -20.79
N LYS A 36 9.39 -11.57 -21.77
CA LYS A 36 9.06 -12.20 -23.09
C LYS A 36 8.39 -13.57 -22.95
N ALA A 37 7.77 -13.81 -21.79
CA ALA A 37 7.02 -15.00 -21.41
C ALA A 37 5.60 -14.59 -20.98
N THR A 38 4.60 -15.45 -21.20
CA THR A 38 3.26 -15.25 -20.63
C THR A 38 3.25 -15.55 -19.13
N ASP A 39 2.15 -15.25 -18.43
CA ASP A 39 2.00 -15.63 -17.02
C ASP A 39 2.09 -17.16 -16.83
N ALA A 40 1.62 -17.93 -17.79
CA ALA A 40 1.69 -19.41 -17.77
C ALA A 40 3.11 -19.95 -18.01
N ASP A 41 3.92 -19.25 -18.80
CA ASP A 41 5.27 -19.66 -19.15
C ASP A 41 6.33 -19.12 -18.15
N PHE A 42 5.92 -18.30 -17.16
CA PHE A 42 6.87 -17.75 -16.20
C PHE A 42 7.48 -18.87 -15.30
N PRO A 43 8.81 -18.95 -15.16
CA PRO A 43 9.48 -20.07 -14.49
C PRO A 43 9.40 -19.97 -12.95
N LYS A 44 8.16 -19.83 -12.42
CA LYS A 44 7.88 -19.60 -11.01
C LYS A 44 8.51 -20.67 -10.11
N ALA A 45 8.35 -21.94 -10.45
CA ALA A 45 8.85 -23.06 -9.64
C ALA A 45 10.39 -23.05 -9.47
N ALA A 46 11.13 -22.67 -10.52
CA ALA A 46 12.59 -22.56 -10.45
C ALA A 46 13.03 -21.39 -9.54
N ILE A 47 12.32 -20.26 -9.62
CA ILE A 47 12.56 -19.06 -8.80
C ILE A 47 12.21 -19.33 -7.32
N GLU A 48 11.10 -20.03 -7.05
CA GLU A 48 10.70 -20.43 -5.69
C GLU A 48 11.69 -21.42 -5.08
N LYS A 49 12.20 -22.36 -5.88
CA LYS A 49 13.25 -23.30 -5.43
C LYS A 49 14.53 -22.57 -5.00
N ASP A 50 14.82 -21.45 -5.62
CA ASP A 50 15.97 -20.58 -5.29
C ASP A 50 15.69 -19.62 -4.12
N GLY A 51 14.52 -19.77 -3.46
CA GLY A 51 14.13 -19.04 -2.26
C GLY A 51 13.50 -17.66 -2.50
N TYR A 52 12.97 -17.39 -3.70
CA TYR A 52 12.31 -16.13 -4.03
C TYR A 52 10.83 -16.34 -4.32
N GLY A 53 9.96 -15.61 -3.60
CA GLY A 53 8.58 -15.42 -4.05
C GLY A 53 8.50 -14.43 -5.21
N ALA A 54 7.44 -14.48 -6.03
CA ALA A 54 7.34 -13.67 -7.25
C ALA A 54 5.92 -13.16 -7.54
N VAL A 55 5.81 -11.89 -7.92
CA VAL A 55 4.65 -11.34 -8.62
C VAL A 55 5.08 -10.85 -10.00
N TYR A 56 4.26 -11.11 -11.01
CA TYR A 56 4.62 -10.83 -12.39
C TYR A 56 3.40 -10.48 -13.23
N SER A 57 3.65 -9.81 -14.35
CA SER A 57 2.72 -9.55 -15.44
C SER A 57 3.43 -9.90 -16.74
N GLY A 58 3.18 -11.11 -17.24
CA GLY A 58 3.80 -11.65 -18.44
C GLY A 58 3.15 -11.14 -19.72
N GLN A 59 3.91 -11.15 -20.81
CA GLN A 59 3.41 -10.91 -22.15
C GLN A 59 4.40 -11.48 -23.17
N LYS A 60 3.91 -12.13 -24.21
CA LYS A 60 4.76 -12.62 -25.32
C LYS A 60 5.48 -11.47 -26.02
N SER A 61 6.58 -11.81 -26.69
CA SER A 61 7.40 -10.95 -27.55
C SER A 61 8.32 -9.98 -26.80
N TRP A 62 7.92 -8.74 -26.47
CA TRP A 62 8.82 -7.68 -26.05
C TRP A 62 8.63 -7.20 -24.62
N ASN A 63 7.54 -7.58 -23.98
CA ASN A 63 7.13 -7.03 -22.70
C ASN A 63 7.25 -8.07 -21.57
N GLY A 64 6.67 -7.73 -20.42
CA GLY A 64 6.65 -8.53 -19.22
C GLY A 64 7.55 -7.95 -18.14
N VAL A 65 7.00 -7.82 -16.94
CA VAL A 65 7.69 -7.31 -15.75
C VAL A 65 7.41 -8.19 -14.55
N ALA A 66 8.40 -8.30 -13.64
CA ALA A 66 8.24 -9.05 -12.40
C ALA A 66 8.93 -8.35 -11.22
N ILE A 67 8.51 -8.72 -10.01
CA ILE A 67 9.20 -8.41 -8.77
C ILE A 67 9.40 -9.71 -8.02
N LEU A 68 10.65 -10.06 -7.75
CA LEU A 68 11.06 -11.19 -6.94
C LEU A 68 11.44 -10.71 -5.54
N ALA A 69 11.11 -11.47 -4.48
CA ALA A 69 11.51 -11.14 -3.12
C ALA A 69 12.05 -12.36 -2.38
N ARG A 70 13.26 -12.22 -1.81
CA ARG A 70 13.96 -13.30 -1.12
C ARG A 70 13.32 -13.61 0.23
N GLY A 71 12.92 -14.87 0.42
CA GLY A 71 12.37 -15.41 1.66
C GLY A 71 10.96 -14.92 2.00
N CYS A 72 10.25 -14.29 1.07
CA CYS A 72 8.85 -13.89 1.25
C CYS A 72 8.15 -13.70 -0.11
N GLU A 73 6.82 -13.79 -0.13
CA GLU A 73 6.02 -13.40 -1.29
C GLU A 73 5.89 -11.88 -1.35
N PRO A 74 6.18 -11.23 -2.51
CA PRO A 74 5.86 -9.82 -2.71
C PRO A 74 4.34 -9.62 -2.66
N VAL A 75 3.88 -8.57 -1.99
CA VAL A 75 2.45 -8.25 -1.96
C VAL A 75 2.10 -7.36 -3.13
N LEU A 76 1.46 -7.93 -4.15
CA LEU A 76 1.06 -7.21 -5.36
C LEU A 76 0.13 -6.04 -5.01
N THR A 77 0.50 -4.83 -5.43
CA THR A 77 -0.31 -3.61 -5.22
C THR A 77 -0.91 -3.08 -6.52
N ARG A 78 -0.24 -3.29 -7.66
CA ARG A 78 -0.72 -2.83 -8.97
C ARG A 78 -0.11 -3.65 -10.11
N ARG A 79 -0.91 -3.96 -11.15
CA ARG A 79 -0.44 -4.69 -12.35
C ARG A 79 -0.19 -3.84 -13.58
N ALA A 80 -0.60 -2.58 -13.62
CA ALA A 80 -0.46 -1.70 -14.79
C ALA A 80 -0.26 -0.25 -14.37
N LEU A 81 0.41 0.54 -15.21
CA LEU A 81 0.54 1.99 -15.01
C LEU A 81 -0.83 2.65 -15.18
N PRO A 82 -1.31 3.47 -14.22
CA PRO A 82 -2.60 4.14 -14.34
C PRO A 82 -2.61 5.21 -15.44
N GLY A 83 -3.81 5.72 -15.75
CA GLY A 83 -4.03 6.85 -16.66
C GLY A 83 -4.44 6.47 -18.08
N ASP A 84 -4.33 5.19 -18.47
CA ASP A 84 -4.88 4.69 -19.73
C ASP A 84 -5.36 3.25 -19.60
N PRO A 85 -6.67 3.01 -19.44
CA PRO A 85 -7.22 1.66 -19.31
C PRO A 85 -7.15 0.84 -20.60
N LYS A 86 -6.87 1.47 -21.75
CA LYS A 86 -6.71 0.79 -23.04
C LYS A 86 -5.29 0.28 -23.28
N ASP A 87 -4.33 0.71 -22.48
CA ASP A 87 -2.96 0.22 -22.56
C ASP A 87 -2.85 -1.15 -21.90
N THR A 88 -2.81 -2.19 -22.72
CA THR A 88 -2.73 -3.60 -22.30
C THR A 88 -1.30 -4.13 -22.23
N GLN A 89 -0.29 -3.28 -22.41
CA GLN A 89 1.10 -3.71 -22.40
C GLN A 89 1.61 -3.96 -20.98
N SER A 90 2.19 -5.12 -20.74
CA SER A 90 2.77 -5.53 -19.44
C SER A 90 4.13 -4.83 -19.22
N ARG A 91 4.09 -3.54 -18.84
CA ARG A 91 5.26 -2.68 -18.68
C ARG A 91 5.43 -2.12 -17.28
N TYR A 92 4.51 -2.45 -16.37
CA TYR A 92 4.50 -1.87 -15.03
C TYR A 92 3.84 -2.81 -14.03
N ILE A 93 4.49 -3.02 -12.89
CA ILE A 93 3.95 -3.77 -11.75
C ILE A 93 4.47 -3.17 -10.45
N GLU A 94 3.63 -3.09 -9.42
CA GLU A 94 4.03 -2.65 -8.09
C GLU A 94 3.79 -3.75 -7.06
N ALA A 95 4.69 -3.87 -6.10
CA ALA A 95 4.52 -4.73 -4.94
C ALA A 95 5.17 -4.12 -3.69
N ALA A 96 4.61 -4.43 -2.53
CA ALA A 96 5.24 -4.13 -1.26
C ALA A 96 6.10 -5.31 -0.78
N VAL A 97 7.33 -5.01 -0.35
CA VAL A 97 8.26 -5.97 0.22
C VAL A 97 8.93 -5.37 1.46
N LYS A 98 8.74 -6.00 2.62
CA LYS A 98 9.38 -5.60 3.89
C LYS A 98 9.26 -4.09 4.21
N GLY A 99 8.08 -3.51 3.95
CA GLY A 99 7.78 -2.10 4.26
C GLY A 99 8.33 -1.08 3.26
N VAL A 100 8.73 -1.52 2.06
CA VAL A 100 9.08 -0.67 0.93
C VAL A 100 8.14 -0.97 -0.23
N LEU A 101 7.53 0.05 -0.82
CA LEU A 101 6.78 -0.08 -2.06
C LEU A 101 7.76 -0.04 -3.24
N ILE A 102 7.69 -1.04 -4.10
CA ILE A 102 8.62 -1.22 -5.20
C ILE A 102 7.84 -1.33 -6.50
N ALA A 103 8.18 -0.51 -7.49
CA ALA A 103 7.68 -0.63 -8.84
C ALA A 103 8.76 -1.20 -9.75
N SER A 104 8.43 -2.26 -10.51
CA SER A 104 9.20 -2.72 -11.67
C SER A 104 8.59 -2.13 -12.92
N LEU A 105 9.35 -1.35 -13.66
CA LEU A 105 8.87 -0.67 -14.85
C LEU A 105 9.77 -0.90 -16.07
N TYR A 106 9.11 -0.96 -17.24
CA TYR A 106 9.75 -1.11 -18.54
C TYR A 106 9.19 -0.05 -19.49
N ALA A 107 9.83 1.12 -19.56
CA ALA A 107 9.38 2.22 -20.41
C ALA A 107 9.51 1.85 -21.89
N PRO A 108 8.60 2.30 -22.76
CA PRO A 108 8.71 2.02 -24.20
C PRO A 108 10.02 2.55 -24.78
N ASN A 109 10.67 1.78 -25.65
CA ASN A 109 11.90 2.20 -26.33
C ASN A 109 11.72 3.46 -27.17
N GLY A 110 10.64 3.54 -27.95
CA GLY A 110 10.27 4.73 -28.73
C GLY A 110 10.88 4.82 -30.12
N ASN A 111 11.74 3.88 -30.54
CA ASN A 111 12.30 3.86 -31.88
C ASN A 111 11.41 3.07 -32.88
N PRO A 112 11.37 3.41 -34.19
CA PRO A 112 12.01 4.58 -34.78
C PRO A 112 11.29 5.89 -34.39
N GLN A 113 12.05 7.00 -34.38
CA GLN A 113 11.52 8.32 -34.16
C GLN A 113 11.97 9.29 -35.30
N PRO A 114 11.15 10.30 -35.65
CA PRO A 114 9.78 10.54 -35.19
C PRO A 114 8.82 9.43 -35.65
N GLY A 115 7.74 9.21 -34.85
CA GLY A 115 6.73 8.21 -35.22
C GLY A 115 5.84 7.81 -34.04
N PRO A 116 4.84 6.93 -34.28
CA PRO A 116 3.85 6.55 -33.28
C PRO A 116 4.46 5.89 -32.03
N LYS A 117 5.56 5.14 -32.17
CA LYS A 117 6.26 4.53 -31.04
C LYS A 117 6.87 5.58 -30.10
N PHE A 118 7.37 6.70 -30.64
CA PHE A 118 7.89 7.78 -29.82
C PHE A 118 6.78 8.58 -29.15
N VAL A 119 5.66 8.80 -29.84
CA VAL A 119 4.45 9.42 -29.26
C VAL A 119 3.94 8.58 -28.10
N TYR A 120 3.81 7.27 -28.28
CA TYR A 120 3.42 6.34 -27.21
C TYR A 120 4.39 6.39 -26.03
N LYS A 121 5.70 6.38 -26.27
CA LYS A 121 6.72 6.53 -25.21
C LYS A 121 6.50 7.79 -24.38
N LEU A 122 6.31 8.93 -25.01
CA LEU A 122 6.12 10.20 -24.32
C LEU A 122 4.82 10.21 -23.50
N ALA A 123 3.72 9.71 -24.09
CA ALA A 123 2.44 9.58 -23.37
C ALA A 123 2.55 8.62 -22.16
N TRP A 124 3.28 7.52 -22.30
CA TRP A 124 3.53 6.58 -21.23
C TRP A 124 4.36 7.23 -20.10
N MET A 125 5.40 8.00 -20.45
CA MET A 125 6.23 8.72 -19.48
C MET A 125 5.47 9.85 -18.76
N GLU A 126 4.52 10.54 -19.42
CA GLU A 126 3.64 11.52 -18.75
C GLU A 126 2.74 10.83 -17.71
N ARG A 127 2.22 9.64 -18.01
CA ARG A 127 1.47 8.83 -17.01
C ARG A 127 2.37 8.41 -15.85
N LEU A 128 3.60 8.00 -16.14
CA LEU A 128 4.58 7.65 -15.09
C LEU A 128 4.88 8.86 -14.20
N LEU A 129 5.07 10.04 -14.79
CA LEU A 129 5.29 11.29 -14.06
C LEU A 129 4.11 11.62 -13.12
N ALA A 130 2.88 11.51 -13.62
CA ALA A 130 1.68 11.74 -12.81
C ALA A 130 1.61 10.73 -11.63
N HIS A 131 1.81 9.45 -11.92
CA HIS A 131 1.75 8.40 -10.90
C HIS A 131 2.93 8.46 -9.91
N ALA A 132 4.13 8.83 -10.36
CA ALA A 132 5.26 9.10 -9.49
C ALA A 132 4.95 10.23 -8.49
N GLY A 133 4.25 11.29 -8.93
CA GLY A 133 3.76 12.35 -8.04
C GLY A 133 2.80 11.83 -6.97
N GLU A 134 1.87 10.94 -7.33
CA GLU A 134 0.97 10.28 -6.37
C GLU A 134 1.75 9.43 -5.35
N LEU A 135 2.72 8.66 -5.81
CA LEU A 135 3.56 7.81 -4.96
C LEU A 135 4.47 8.65 -4.04
N HIS A 136 5.02 9.74 -4.55
CA HIS A 136 5.82 10.68 -3.76
C HIS A 136 4.98 11.34 -2.64
N ALA A 137 3.77 11.78 -2.98
CA ALA A 137 2.84 12.38 -2.01
C ALA A 137 2.35 11.40 -0.93
N ALA A 138 2.50 10.09 -1.14
CA ALA A 138 2.14 9.08 -0.14
C ALA A 138 3.05 9.10 1.11
N GLY A 139 4.24 9.72 1.05
CA GLY A 139 5.14 9.88 2.18
C GLY A 139 5.72 8.57 2.74
N VAL A 140 5.74 7.51 1.93
CA VAL A 140 6.26 6.19 2.31
C VAL A 140 7.54 5.87 1.54
N PRO A 141 8.38 4.92 2.01
CA PRO A 141 9.52 4.48 1.24
C PRO A 141 9.08 3.82 -0.07
N VAL A 142 9.42 4.44 -1.21
CA VAL A 142 9.12 3.94 -2.56
C VAL A 142 10.41 3.84 -3.36
N VAL A 143 10.53 2.77 -4.15
CA VAL A 143 11.60 2.60 -5.15
C VAL A 143 10.95 2.37 -6.52
N LEU A 144 11.16 3.29 -7.45
CA LEU A 144 10.81 3.11 -8.86
C LEU A 144 12.04 2.56 -9.59
N ALA A 145 12.03 1.26 -9.83
CA ALA A 145 13.16 0.54 -10.40
C ALA A 145 12.81 -0.03 -11.78
N GLY A 146 13.69 0.09 -12.74
CA GLY A 146 13.46 -0.50 -14.05
C GLY A 146 14.28 0.08 -15.18
N ASP A 147 13.99 -0.40 -16.38
CA ASP A 147 14.49 0.15 -17.63
C ASP A 147 13.59 1.30 -18.10
N TYR A 148 14.11 2.51 -17.94
CA TYR A 148 13.40 3.72 -18.36
C TYR A 148 13.57 4.03 -19.85
N ASN A 149 14.47 3.30 -20.52
CA ASN A 149 14.80 3.58 -21.92
C ASN A 149 15.15 5.07 -22.16
N VAL A 150 15.78 5.72 -21.20
CA VAL A 150 16.24 7.12 -21.26
C VAL A 150 17.67 7.21 -20.79
N VAL A 151 18.50 7.90 -21.57
CA VAL A 151 19.84 8.34 -21.20
C VAL A 151 19.72 9.77 -20.66
N PRO A 152 19.78 10.01 -19.36
CA PRO A 152 19.49 11.33 -18.78
C PRO A 152 20.47 12.42 -19.20
N THR A 153 21.75 12.13 -19.16
CA THR A 153 22.83 13.10 -19.39
C THR A 153 23.91 12.57 -20.34
N GLY A 154 24.83 13.43 -20.72
CA GLY A 154 26.01 13.03 -21.52
C GLY A 154 26.96 12.06 -20.78
N ARG A 155 26.89 11.99 -19.44
CA ARG A 155 27.68 11.04 -18.63
C ARG A 155 27.09 9.63 -18.63
N ASP A 156 25.83 9.50 -19.07
CA ASP A 156 25.07 8.26 -19.09
C ASP A 156 25.18 7.52 -20.44
N ILE A 157 26.08 7.97 -21.30
CA ILE A 157 26.37 7.39 -22.61
C ILE A 157 27.85 7.53 -22.94
N TYR A 158 28.43 6.49 -23.54
CA TYR A 158 29.78 6.58 -24.06
C TYR A 158 29.90 7.67 -25.15
N PRO A 159 31.08 8.29 -25.34
CA PRO A 159 31.27 9.36 -26.33
C PRO A 159 30.92 8.89 -27.76
N THR A 160 29.81 9.37 -28.31
CA THR A 160 29.32 8.95 -29.64
C THR A 160 28.33 9.94 -30.25
N LYS A 161 28.34 10.01 -31.59
CA LYS A 161 27.29 10.71 -32.38
C LYS A 161 26.22 9.74 -32.90
N SER A 162 26.42 8.42 -32.80
CA SER A 162 25.54 7.43 -33.42
C SER A 162 24.12 7.39 -32.84
N TYR A 163 23.92 7.88 -31.64
CA TYR A 163 22.63 7.94 -30.96
C TYR A 163 21.89 9.28 -31.12
N ALA A 164 22.42 10.28 -31.81
CA ALA A 164 21.84 11.63 -31.90
C ALA A 164 20.36 11.63 -32.34
N LYS A 165 19.96 10.69 -33.22
CA LYS A 165 18.58 10.50 -33.68
C LYS A 165 17.82 9.40 -32.94
N ASN A 166 18.39 8.79 -31.90
CA ASN A 166 17.75 7.70 -31.18
C ASN A 166 16.78 8.21 -30.10
N ALA A 167 15.65 7.55 -29.91
CA ALA A 167 14.62 7.93 -28.93
C ALA A 167 15.14 7.97 -27.48
N LEU A 168 16.20 7.21 -27.15
CA LEU A 168 16.78 7.14 -25.82
C LEU A 168 17.44 8.45 -25.35
N VAL A 169 17.86 9.30 -26.29
CA VAL A 169 18.58 10.56 -26.01
C VAL A 169 17.78 11.81 -26.38
N GLN A 170 16.53 11.66 -26.85
CA GLN A 170 15.75 12.80 -27.30
C GLN A 170 15.43 13.78 -26.16
N PRO A 171 15.52 15.11 -26.40
CA PRO A 171 15.30 16.11 -25.37
C PRO A 171 13.95 15.98 -24.65
N ARG A 172 12.87 15.64 -25.37
CA ARG A 172 11.53 15.47 -24.78
C ARG A 172 11.48 14.30 -23.78
N ALA A 173 12.12 13.17 -24.08
CA ALA A 173 12.18 12.03 -23.16
C ALA A 173 13.05 12.36 -21.92
N ARG A 174 14.19 13.03 -22.13
CA ARG A 174 15.05 13.53 -21.04
C ARG A 174 14.33 14.53 -20.14
N ALA A 175 13.58 15.46 -20.72
CA ALA A 175 12.81 16.43 -19.95
C ALA A 175 11.75 15.77 -19.06
N LEU A 176 11.08 14.71 -19.54
CA LEU A 176 10.12 13.96 -18.72
C LEU A 176 10.80 13.22 -17.57
N PHE A 177 11.94 12.60 -17.82
CA PHE A 177 12.74 11.97 -16.76
C PHE A 177 13.20 13.00 -15.71
N GLN A 178 13.67 14.16 -16.15
CA GLN A 178 14.07 15.25 -15.26
C GLN A 178 12.88 15.75 -14.42
N ARG A 179 11.69 15.92 -15.02
CA ARG A 179 10.48 16.31 -14.28
C ARG A 179 10.09 15.31 -13.19
N ILE A 180 10.37 14.02 -13.37
CA ILE A 180 10.20 13.04 -12.28
C ILE A 180 11.18 13.37 -11.16
N LEU A 181 12.45 13.61 -11.45
CA LEU A 181 13.45 13.99 -10.44
C LEU A 181 13.07 15.29 -9.71
N ASP A 182 12.55 16.27 -10.45
CA ASP A 182 12.13 17.59 -9.92
C ASP A 182 10.96 17.50 -8.92
N GLN A 183 10.22 16.38 -8.91
CA GLN A 183 9.24 16.09 -7.87
C GLN A 183 9.88 15.74 -6.51
N GLY A 184 11.20 15.55 -6.44
CA GLY A 184 11.92 15.17 -5.23
C GLY A 184 12.41 13.72 -5.22
N TRP A 185 12.32 13.00 -6.35
CA TRP A 185 12.91 11.66 -6.48
C TRP A 185 14.42 11.72 -6.56
N THR A 186 15.09 10.81 -5.86
CA THR A 186 16.55 10.70 -5.82
C THR A 186 17.04 9.57 -6.73
N ASP A 187 17.83 9.88 -7.76
CA ASP A 187 18.55 8.86 -8.55
C ASP A 187 19.66 8.26 -7.68
N ALA A 188 19.46 7.03 -7.23
CA ALA A 188 20.35 6.38 -6.27
C ALA A 188 21.78 6.21 -6.80
N ILE A 189 21.91 5.75 -8.05
CA ILE A 189 23.22 5.52 -8.69
C ILE A 189 23.95 6.86 -8.88
N ARG A 190 23.28 7.87 -9.42
CA ARG A 190 23.91 9.17 -9.66
C ARG A 190 24.26 9.90 -8.36
N THR A 191 23.49 9.68 -7.29
CA THR A 191 23.80 10.21 -5.96
C THR A 191 25.08 9.60 -5.37
N ARG A 192 25.31 8.29 -5.59
CA ARG A 192 26.51 7.59 -5.07
C ARG A 192 27.71 7.75 -5.98
N HIS A 193 27.48 7.90 -7.27
CA HIS A 193 28.51 8.01 -8.32
C HIS A 193 28.27 9.23 -9.19
N PRO A 194 28.49 10.47 -8.67
CA PRO A 194 28.11 11.70 -9.35
C PRO A 194 28.82 11.89 -10.69
N ASP A 195 30.05 11.42 -10.83
CA ASP A 195 30.91 11.67 -11.99
C ASP A 195 31.25 10.41 -12.80
N ALA A 196 31.14 9.22 -12.23
CA ALA A 196 31.50 7.98 -12.88
C ALA A 196 30.52 7.57 -13.98
N PRO A 197 30.97 7.02 -15.12
CA PRO A 197 30.10 6.35 -16.08
C PRO A 197 29.60 5.04 -15.47
N MET A 198 28.31 4.98 -15.16
CA MET A 198 27.66 3.81 -14.54
C MET A 198 26.70 3.18 -15.56
N TYR A 199 27.27 2.62 -16.64
CA TYR A 199 26.49 2.01 -17.69
C TYR A 199 25.79 0.74 -17.19
N THR A 200 24.57 0.50 -17.73
CA THR A 200 23.75 -0.68 -17.42
C THR A 200 23.40 -1.49 -18.67
N PHE A 201 23.69 -0.98 -19.86
CA PHE A 201 23.35 -1.57 -21.15
C PHE A 201 24.51 -1.49 -22.14
N TRP A 202 24.80 -2.61 -22.83
CA TRP A 202 25.75 -2.70 -23.95
C TRP A 202 25.16 -3.58 -25.05
N ASP A 203 24.81 -2.96 -26.17
CA ASP A 203 24.29 -3.63 -27.36
C ASP A 203 25.22 -4.80 -27.76
N TYR A 204 24.65 -5.91 -28.23
CA TYR A 204 25.42 -7.06 -28.70
C TYR A 204 26.27 -6.80 -29.94
N MET A 205 25.95 -5.72 -30.70
CA MET A 205 26.61 -5.40 -31.95
C MET A 205 27.89 -4.60 -31.72
N ARG A 206 28.86 -4.77 -32.66
CA ARG A 206 30.05 -3.94 -32.77
C ARG A 206 31.01 -3.98 -31.56
N ASN A 207 31.06 -5.12 -30.88
CA ASN A 207 31.94 -5.34 -29.72
C ASN A 207 31.78 -4.20 -28.67
N ARG A 208 30.50 -3.82 -28.37
CA ARG A 208 30.26 -2.69 -27.47
C ARG A 208 30.64 -3.00 -26.03
N TRP A 209 30.49 -4.23 -25.63
CA TRP A 209 30.90 -4.69 -24.31
C TRP A 209 32.41 -4.57 -24.11
N GLU A 210 33.20 -5.11 -25.02
CA GLU A 210 34.68 -5.13 -24.97
C GLU A 210 35.25 -3.71 -25.01
N ARG A 211 34.56 -2.79 -25.67
CA ARG A 211 34.93 -1.38 -25.81
C ARG A 211 34.38 -0.48 -24.72
N ASP A 212 33.67 -1.04 -23.77
CA ASP A 212 32.88 -0.31 -22.76
C ASP A 212 31.99 0.82 -23.35
N ALA A 213 31.43 0.56 -24.53
CA ALA A 213 30.58 1.51 -25.25
C ALA A 213 29.09 1.38 -24.76
N GLY A 214 28.86 1.70 -23.50
CA GLY A 214 27.61 1.46 -22.80
C GLY A 214 26.71 2.70 -22.67
N LEU A 215 25.50 2.43 -22.16
CA LEU A 215 24.47 3.41 -21.80
C LEU A 215 23.93 3.08 -20.43
N ARG A 216 23.52 4.09 -19.66
CA ARG A 216 22.72 3.87 -18.45
C ARG A 216 21.24 4.06 -18.79
N LEU A 217 20.50 2.96 -18.84
CA LEU A 217 19.06 2.90 -19.15
C LEU A 217 18.21 2.48 -17.96
N ASP A 218 18.83 1.71 -17.04
CA ASP A 218 18.19 1.20 -15.84
C ASP A 218 18.45 2.15 -14.68
N HIS A 219 17.38 2.54 -14.00
CA HIS A 219 17.45 3.52 -12.92
C HIS A 219 16.68 3.00 -11.70
N LEU A 220 17.13 3.43 -10.50
CA LEU A 220 16.46 3.22 -9.22
C LEU A 220 16.21 4.60 -8.61
N LEU A 221 14.97 5.09 -8.73
CA LEU A 221 14.56 6.37 -8.17
C LEU A 221 13.93 6.14 -6.80
N LEU A 222 14.41 6.86 -5.80
CA LEU A 222 14.01 6.72 -4.40
C LEU A 222 13.12 7.89 -4.00
N SER A 223 12.00 7.61 -3.33
CA SER A 223 11.24 8.64 -2.61
C SER A 223 12.09 9.24 -1.49
N PRO A 224 11.76 10.43 -0.94
CA PRO A 224 12.52 11.03 0.17
C PRO A 224 12.71 10.08 1.36
N GLU A 225 11.70 9.27 1.69
CA GLU A 225 11.77 8.30 2.79
C GLU A 225 12.70 7.13 2.50
N ALA A 226 12.77 6.67 1.25
CA ALA A 226 13.74 5.67 0.83
C ALA A 226 15.15 6.27 0.71
N ALA A 227 15.28 7.50 0.20
CA ALA A 227 16.56 8.19 0.03
C ALA A 227 17.28 8.45 1.37
N LYS A 228 16.56 8.74 2.45
CA LYS A 228 17.11 8.83 3.82
C LYS A 228 17.82 7.54 4.26
N ARG A 229 17.44 6.42 3.68
CA ARG A 229 17.98 5.08 3.97
C ARG A 229 19.07 4.64 3.00
N LEU A 230 19.39 5.44 1.98
CA LEU A 230 20.40 5.11 0.97
C LEU A 230 21.78 4.89 1.63
N ALA A 231 22.29 3.67 1.52
CA ALA A 231 23.61 3.30 1.99
C ALA A 231 24.60 3.22 0.84
N ASP A 232 24.21 2.55 -0.24
CA ASP A 232 25.05 2.34 -1.41
C ASP A 232 24.21 2.06 -2.66
N ALA A 233 24.81 2.20 -3.86
CA ALA A 233 24.20 1.86 -5.14
C ALA A 233 25.30 1.50 -6.15
N GLY A 234 24.99 0.64 -7.12
CA GLY A 234 25.98 0.24 -8.11
C GLY A 234 25.38 -0.59 -9.24
N VAL A 235 26.28 -1.15 -10.06
CA VAL A 235 25.96 -2.02 -11.20
C VAL A 235 26.85 -3.26 -11.15
N ASP A 236 26.24 -4.44 -11.23
CA ASP A 236 26.96 -5.72 -11.30
C ASP A 236 27.39 -5.97 -12.77
N ARG A 237 28.27 -5.12 -13.26
CA ARG A 237 28.70 -5.02 -14.66
C ARG A 237 29.13 -6.37 -15.24
N GLU A 238 29.87 -7.17 -14.48
CA GLU A 238 30.45 -8.45 -14.92
C GLU A 238 29.37 -9.49 -15.34
N VAL A 239 28.12 -9.30 -14.90
CA VAL A 239 27.01 -10.15 -15.32
C VAL A 239 26.77 -10.06 -16.83
N ARG A 240 26.95 -8.87 -17.43
CA ARG A 240 26.82 -8.65 -18.89
C ARG A 240 27.89 -9.41 -19.70
N GLY A 241 29.06 -9.63 -19.14
CA GLY A 241 30.15 -10.36 -19.80
C GLY A 241 30.02 -11.88 -19.79
N LYS A 242 29.00 -12.45 -19.13
CA LYS A 242 28.78 -13.89 -19.09
C LYS A 242 28.24 -14.40 -20.43
N GLU A 243 28.53 -15.66 -20.77
CA GLU A 243 27.97 -16.31 -21.94
C GLU A 243 26.43 -16.36 -21.86
N GLY A 244 25.75 -16.04 -22.95
CA GLY A 244 24.30 -15.99 -23.02
C GLY A 244 23.62 -14.89 -22.19
N ALA A 245 24.38 -13.96 -21.62
CA ALA A 245 23.86 -12.88 -20.78
C ALA A 245 22.90 -11.94 -21.51
N SER A 246 22.11 -11.19 -20.74
CA SER A 246 21.35 -10.04 -21.23
C SER A 246 22.30 -8.96 -21.77
N ASP A 247 21.82 -8.09 -22.65
CA ASP A 247 22.50 -6.84 -23.05
C ASP A 247 22.49 -5.79 -21.93
N HIS A 248 21.75 -6.03 -20.85
CA HIS A 248 21.81 -5.26 -19.61
C HIS A 248 22.61 -5.96 -18.52
N ALA A 249 23.08 -5.19 -17.53
CA ALA A 249 23.61 -5.65 -16.26
C ALA A 249 22.70 -5.25 -15.12
N PRO A 250 22.61 -6.04 -14.03
CA PRO A 250 21.82 -5.66 -12.86
C PRO A 250 22.33 -4.36 -12.23
N ALA A 251 21.44 -3.40 -12.01
CA ALA A 251 21.70 -2.21 -11.22
C ALA A 251 21.02 -2.34 -9.86
N TRP A 252 21.62 -1.85 -8.78
CA TRP A 252 21.14 -2.08 -7.44
C TRP A 252 21.34 -0.90 -6.49
N VAL A 253 20.54 -0.89 -5.42
CA VAL A 253 20.64 0.02 -4.29
C VAL A 253 20.61 -0.76 -2.97
N ILE A 254 21.34 -0.29 -1.97
CA ILE A 254 21.28 -0.78 -0.60
C ILE A 254 20.60 0.28 0.26
N LEU A 255 19.48 -0.09 0.87
CA LEU A 255 18.80 0.71 1.87
C LEU A 255 19.12 0.16 3.27
N ARG A 256 19.52 1.04 4.20
CA ARG A 256 19.69 0.68 5.61
C ARG A 256 18.37 0.19 6.18
N ASP A 257 18.43 -0.76 7.12
CA ASP A 257 17.23 -1.18 7.83
C ASP A 257 16.70 -0.01 8.66
N GLY A 258 15.38 0.19 8.64
CA GLY A 258 14.71 1.31 9.30
C GLY A 258 14.69 1.24 10.84
N ARG A 259 15.54 0.43 11.46
CA ARG A 259 15.79 0.47 12.90
C ARG A 259 16.75 1.62 13.18
N ALA A 260 16.22 2.74 13.68
CA ALA A 260 17.03 3.80 14.26
C ALA A 260 17.90 3.21 15.38
N ARG A 261 19.22 3.05 15.11
CA ARG A 261 20.19 2.99 16.20
C ARG A 261 20.19 4.38 16.82
N ALA A 262 19.74 4.48 18.07
CA ALA A 262 20.04 5.62 18.90
C ALA A 262 21.56 5.80 18.91
N SER A 263 22.06 6.78 18.17
CA SER A 263 23.45 7.25 18.29
C SER A 263 23.58 7.97 19.62
N ALA A 264 24.54 7.53 20.43
CA ALA A 264 24.92 8.21 21.67
C ALA A 264 25.28 9.69 21.41
N PRO A 265 24.86 10.61 22.26
CA PRO A 265 25.10 12.03 22.04
C PRO A 265 26.51 12.43 22.46
N GLY A 266 27.26 13.01 21.51
CA GLY A 266 28.39 13.86 21.81
C GLY A 266 27.92 15.14 22.49
N ALA A 267 28.54 15.47 23.60
CA ALA A 267 28.20 16.55 24.51
C ALA A 267 28.36 17.94 23.90
N THR A 268 27.30 18.79 23.94
CA THR A 268 27.43 20.25 24.13
C THR A 268 26.23 20.82 24.89
N LYS A 269 26.58 21.41 25.98
CA LYS A 269 25.93 22.28 26.96
C LYS A 269 24.47 22.76 26.80
N ALA A 270 23.70 22.31 27.77
CA ALA A 270 22.75 23.02 28.66
C ALA A 270 21.86 24.14 28.11
N LYS A 271 20.54 23.88 28.08
CA LYS A 271 19.51 24.78 28.66
C LYS A 271 18.39 23.93 29.27
N ARG A 272 18.33 24.05 30.56
CA ARG A 272 17.25 23.90 31.56
C ARG A 272 16.09 22.97 31.23
N THR A 273 16.21 21.72 31.66
CA THR A 273 15.14 20.73 31.77
C THR A 273 14.14 21.17 32.85
N VAL A 274 12.90 21.35 32.42
CA VAL A 274 11.75 21.20 33.33
C VAL A 274 11.56 19.69 33.50
N ARG A 275 11.78 19.18 34.70
CA ARG A 275 11.56 17.81 35.11
C ARG A 275 10.07 17.53 35.08
N LEU A 276 9.56 16.87 34.05
CA LEU A 276 8.24 16.24 34.09
C LEU A 276 8.35 14.95 34.93
N LYS A 277 7.44 14.83 35.88
CA LYS A 277 7.34 13.68 36.78
C LYS A 277 7.10 12.41 35.95
N GLU A 278 7.80 11.29 36.26
CA GLU A 278 7.47 9.96 35.81
C GLU A 278 6.02 9.65 36.24
N GLY A 279 5.12 9.50 35.23
CA GLY A 279 3.71 9.14 35.49
C GLY A 279 2.72 9.33 34.34
N ASP A 280 3.03 10.09 33.29
CA ASP A 280 2.08 10.33 32.18
C ASP A 280 2.56 9.73 30.86
N ALA A 281 2.47 8.40 30.72
CA ALA A 281 2.35 7.79 29.41
C ALA A 281 1.01 8.24 28.80
N ALA A 282 1.02 8.82 27.59
CA ALA A 282 -0.20 9.22 26.91
C ALA A 282 -1.21 8.05 26.91
N PRO A 283 -2.49 8.29 27.28
CA PRO A 283 -3.46 7.21 27.39
C PRO A 283 -3.57 6.47 26.07
N ARG A 284 -3.43 5.12 26.11
CA ARG A 284 -3.53 4.25 24.94
C ARG A 284 -4.87 4.48 24.24
N PRO A 285 -4.92 4.57 22.89
CA PRO A 285 -6.15 4.87 22.17
C PRO A 285 -7.15 3.69 22.22
N LEU A 286 -8.43 3.99 22.01
CA LEU A 286 -9.43 3.01 21.62
C LEU A 286 -9.23 2.68 20.12
N LEU A 287 -9.16 1.41 19.75
CA LEU A 287 -9.17 0.97 18.35
C LEU A 287 -10.57 0.48 17.99
N VAL A 288 -11.17 1.10 16.98
CA VAL A 288 -12.49 0.70 16.43
C VAL A 288 -12.29 0.22 15.01
N ILE A 289 -12.82 -0.96 14.68
CA ILE A 289 -12.59 -1.63 13.39
C ILE A 289 -13.92 -1.88 12.70
N ASP A 290 -14.01 -1.49 11.45
CA ASP A 290 -15.04 -1.91 10.51
C ASP A 290 -14.77 -3.36 10.08
N GLY A 291 -15.50 -4.30 10.70
CA GLY A 291 -15.29 -5.73 10.53
C GLY A 291 -15.59 -6.21 9.12
N ASP A 292 -16.70 -5.76 8.55
CA ASP A 292 -17.14 -6.15 7.22
C ASP A 292 -16.14 -5.69 6.14
N SER A 293 -15.69 -4.43 6.20
CA SER A 293 -14.72 -3.90 5.24
C SER A 293 -13.43 -4.72 5.19
N PHE A 294 -12.88 -5.11 6.34
CA PHE A 294 -11.65 -5.91 6.39
C PHE A 294 -11.88 -7.40 6.10
N ALA A 295 -13.02 -7.97 6.45
CA ALA A 295 -13.39 -9.34 6.10
C ALA A 295 -13.57 -9.50 4.58
N HIS A 296 -14.30 -8.59 3.93
CA HIS A 296 -14.45 -8.54 2.48
C HIS A 296 -13.10 -8.45 1.76
N ARG A 297 -12.23 -7.54 2.18
CA ARG A 297 -10.87 -7.41 1.62
C ARG A 297 -10.07 -8.70 1.76
N SER A 298 -10.17 -9.34 2.91
CA SER A 298 -9.47 -10.60 3.21
C SER A 298 -9.99 -11.75 2.34
N TYR A 299 -11.31 -11.85 2.16
CA TYR A 299 -11.96 -12.86 1.32
C TYR A 299 -11.48 -12.81 -0.13
N HIS A 300 -11.36 -11.60 -0.68
CA HIS A 300 -10.90 -11.42 -2.06
C HIS A 300 -9.37 -11.49 -2.23
N ALA A 301 -8.61 -11.33 -1.14
CA ALA A 301 -7.16 -11.34 -1.18
C ALA A 301 -6.54 -12.73 -0.99
N LEU A 302 -7.28 -13.68 -0.37
CA LEU A 302 -6.75 -14.99 -0.04
C LEU A 302 -7.35 -16.11 -0.90
N PRO A 303 -6.60 -17.23 -1.10
CA PRO A 303 -7.09 -18.36 -1.88
C PRO A 303 -8.34 -19.00 -1.27
N LYS A 304 -9.30 -19.40 -2.12
CA LYS A 304 -10.51 -20.13 -1.72
C LYS A 304 -10.24 -21.57 -1.25
N THR A 305 -8.99 -22.05 -1.39
CA THR A 305 -8.54 -23.36 -0.92
C THR A 305 -8.21 -23.43 0.57
N ILE A 306 -8.25 -22.30 1.29
CA ILE A 306 -8.13 -22.29 2.75
C ILE A 306 -9.48 -22.71 3.32
N LEU A 307 -9.52 -23.92 3.92
CA LEU A 307 -10.76 -24.54 4.43
C LEU A 307 -10.65 -24.80 5.92
N ARG A 308 -11.80 -24.76 6.62
CA ARG A 308 -11.97 -25.23 7.99
C ARG A 308 -12.18 -26.76 8.02
N SER A 309 -12.29 -27.31 9.24
CA SER A 309 -12.54 -28.74 9.50
C SER A 309 -13.87 -29.24 8.89
N ASP A 310 -14.85 -28.36 8.75
CA ASP A 310 -16.17 -28.64 8.16
C ASP A 310 -16.20 -28.50 6.64
N GLY A 311 -15.06 -28.21 6.00
CA GLY A 311 -14.93 -28.01 4.56
C GLY A 311 -15.33 -26.62 4.06
N GLN A 312 -15.77 -25.71 4.93
CA GLN A 312 -16.12 -24.33 4.57
C GLN A 312 -14.87 -23.46 4.34
N GLN A 313 -14.99 -22.48 3.46
CA GLN A 313 -13.90 -21.54 3.19
C GLN A 313 -13.56 -20.69 4.44
N ALA A 314 -12.28 -20.39 4.62
CA ALA A 314 -11.78 -19.63 5.77
C ALA A 314 -10.87 -18.45 5.39
N GLY A 315 -10.82 -18.06 4.13
CA GLY A 315 -9.95 -16.98 3.65
C GLY A 315 -10.24 -15.64 4.35
N ALA A 316 -11.52 -15.25 4.52
CA ALA A 316 -11.88 -14.03 5.25
C ALA A 316 -11.43 -14.09 6.71
N ILE A 317 -11.66 -15.23 7.39
CA ILE A 317 -11.29 -15.44 8.79
C ILE A 317 -9.78 -15.30 8.98
N VAL A 318 -8.98 -16.05 8.19
CA VAL A 318 -7.52 -16.03 8.28
C VAL A 318 -6.95 -14.64 7.97
N GLY A 319 -7.46 -13.98 6.94
CA GLY A 319 -6.99 -12.65 6.55
C GLY A 319 -7.35 -11.59 7.57
N PHE A 320 -8.59 -11.60 8.09
CA PHE A 320 -9.02 -10.69 9.15
C PHE A 320 -8.24 -10.92 10.45
N ALA A 321 -8.00 -12.16 10.84
CA ALA A 321 -7.20 -12.50 12.01
C ALA A 321 -5.76 -11.96 11.89
N ASN A 322 -5.12 -12.13 10.73
CA ASN A 322 -3.79 -11.58 10.47
C ASN A 322 -3.77 -10.05 10.52
N PHE A 323 -4.80 -9.40 9.98
CA PHE A 323 -4.97 -7.95 10.07
C PHE A 323 -5.11 -7.51 11.54
N LEU A 324 -5.99 -8.15 12.30
CA LEU A 324 -6.26 -7.83 13.71
C LEU A 324 -4.99 -7.96 14.57
N MET A 325 -4.25 -9.07 14.44
CA MET A 325 -2.98 -9.27 15.13
C MET A 325 -1.95 -8.19 14.80
N ARG A 326 -1.84 -7.82 13.51
CA ARG A 326 -0.90 -6.82 13.03
C ARG A 326 -1.23 -5.43 13.55
N ILE A 327 -2.49 -5.00 13.43
CA ILE A 327 -2.91 -3.66 13.86
C ILE A 327 -2.86 -3.53 15.38
N TRP A 328 -3.24 -4.56 16.12
CA TRP A 328 -3.11 -4.58 17.57
C TRP A 328 -1.63 -4.44 18.01
N ARG A 329 -0.72 -5.19 17.37
CA ARG A 329 0.72 -5.11 17.66
C ARG A 329 1.31 -3.73 17.33
N ALA A 330 0.86 -3.10 16.25
CA ALA A 330 1.35 -1.80 15.81
C ALA A 330 0.85 -0.65 16.71
N GLU A 331 -0.42 -0.66 17.10
CA GLU A 331 -1.08 0.47 17.76
C GLU A 331 -1.19 0.30 19.29
N GLN A 332 -1.01 -0.91 19.82
CA GLN A 332 -1.07 -1.21 21.27
C GLN A 332 -2.28 -0.54 21.97
N PRO A 333 -3.52 -0.72 21.46
CA PRO A 333 -4.69 -0.02 21.97
C PRO A 333 -5.03 -0.46 23.41
N ARG A 334 -5.74 0.40 24.17
CA ARG A 334 -6.29 0.01 25.49
C ARG A 334 -7.47 -0.96 25.38
N ALA A 335 -8.18 -0.90 24.27
CA ALA A 335 -9.32 -1.75 23.94
C ALA A 335 -9.55 -1.78 22.43
N VAL A 336 -10.19 -2.84 21.95
CA VAL A 336 -10.61 -3.04 20.56
C VAL A 336 -12.11 -3.25 20.52
N LEU A 337 -12.79 -2.53 19.63
CA LEU A 337 -14.18 -2.75 19.25
C LEU A 337 -14.22 -3.10 17.75
N VAL A 338 -14.86 -4.19 17.40
CA VAL A 338 -15.14 -4.54 16.00
C VAL A 338 -16.63 -4.35 15.73
N ALA A 339 -16.95 -3.54 14.75
CA ALA A 339 -18.31 -3.23 14.31
C ALA A 339 -18.68 -4.09 13.10
N TRP A 340 -19.94 -4.54 13.04
CA TRP A 340 -20.47 -5.42 12.01
C TRP A 340 -21.78 -4.89 11.44
N ASP A 341 -21.98 -5.07 10.13
CA ASP A 341 -23.25 -4.79 9.48
C ASP A 341 -24.34 -5.77 9.91
N THR A 342 -25.58 -5.28 9.96
CA THR A 342 -26.76 -6.12 10.12
C THR A 342 -27.34 -6.42 8.75
N LEU A 343 -26.95 -7.57 8.17
CA LEU A 343 -27.35 -7.97 6.82
C LEU A 343 -28.75 -8.54 6.75
N GLU A 344 -29.31 -8.97 7.88
CA GLU A 344 -30.59 -9.66 7.98
C GLU A 344 -31.80 -8.72 8.03
N THR A 345 -31.57 -7.45 8.34
CA THR A 345 -32.67 -6.45 8.47
C THR A 345 -32.30 -5.15 7.75
N PRO A 346 -33.26 -4.48 7.08
CA PRO A 346 -33.04 -3.18 6.50
C PRO A 346 -32.62 -2.16 7.56
N THR A 347 -31.66 -1.30 7.20
CA THR A 347 -31.26 -0.17 8.04
C THR A 347 -32.17 1.03 7.80
N TYR A 348 -32.08 2.08 8.64
CA TYR A 348 -32.84 3.32 8.43
C TYR A 348 -32.52 3.98 7.08
N ARG A 349 -31.33 3.77 6.53
CA ARG A 349 -30.92 4.26 5.20
C ARG A 349 -31.74 3.60 4.09
N HIS A 350 -31.96 2.29 4.16
CA HIS A 350 -32.81 1.56 3.21
C HIS A 350 -34.25 2.01 3.27
N THR A 351 -34.76 2.32 4.47
CA THR A 351 -36.13 2.84 4.65
C THR A 351 -36.28 4.25 4.09
N ALA A 352 -35.24 5.09 4.27
CA ALA A 352 -35.26 6.47 3.78
C ALA A 352 -35.05 6.56 2.26
N PHE A 353 -34.29 5.64 1.67
CA PHE A 353 -33.98 5.64 0.24
C PHE A 353 -33.87 4.22 -0.32
N HIS A 354 -34.94 3.74 -0.93
CA HIS A 354 -35.04 2.37 -1.46
C HIS A 354 -33.95 1.96 -2.47
N ALA A 355 -33.34 2.91 -3.15
CA ALA A 355 -32.22 2.64 -4.05
C ALA A 355 -30.89 2.46 -3.33
N TYR A 356 -30.79 2.81 -2.03
CA TYR A 356 -29.58 2.69 -1.23
C TYR A 356 -29.03 1.27 -1.31
N GLN A 357 -27.78 1.15 -1.71
CA GLN A 357 -27.05 -0.12 -1.87
C GLN A 357 -27.81 -1.26 -2.60
N SER A 358 -28.91 -0.94 -3.32
CA SER A 358 -29.74 -1.93 -3.99
C SER A 358 -28.94 -2.75 -5.00
N GLY A 359 -29.19 -4.09 -5.02
CA GLY A 359 -28.52 -5.03 -5.93
C GLY A 359 -27.13 -5.48 -5.49
N ARG A 360 -26.67 -5.19 -4.29
CA ARG A 360 -25.49 -5.87 -3.69
C ARG A 360 -25.80 -7.37 -3.57
N LYS A 361 -24.91 -8.20 -4.13
CA LYS A 361 -24.96 -9.65 -3.98
C LYS A 361 -23.72 -10.09 -3.22
N PHE A 362 -23.92 -10.84 -2.17
CA PHE A 362 -22.85 -11.44 -1.39
C PHE A 362 -22.68 -12.91 -1.76
N ASP A 363 -21.43 -13.37 -1.86
CA ASP A 363 -21.11 -14.79 -1.97
C ASP A 363 -21.51 -15.49 -0.65
N SER A 364 -22.23 -16.61 -0.72
CA SER A 364 -22.69 -17.35 0.45
C SER A 364 -21.56 -17.79 1.36
N ALA A 365 -20.40 -18.15 0.79
CA ALA A 365 -19.21 -18.51 1.54
C ALA A 365 -18.59 -17.31 2.28
N LEU A 366 -18.80 -16.10 1.82
CA LEU A 366 -18.40 -14.90 2.56
C LEU A 366 -19.37 -14.60 3.70
N LEU A 367 -20.68 -14.70 3.45
CA LEU A 367 -21.71 -14.48 4.48
C LEU A 367 -21.52 -15.41 5.69
N GLU A 368 -21.21 -16.68 5.44
CA GLU A 368 -20.93 -17.66 6.48
C GLU A 368 -19.72 -17.23 7.34
N GLN A 369 -18.65 -16.76 6.70
CA GLN A 369 -17.45 -16.30 7.41
C GLN A 369 -17.72 -15.00 8.19
N LEU A 370 -18.55 -14.07 7.68
CA LEU A 370 -18.98 -12.87 8.40
C LEU A 370 -19.81 -13.20 9.66
N GLN A 371 -20.60 -14.27 9.61
CA GLN A 371 -21.35 -14.77 10.79
C GLN A 371 -20.40 -15.42 11.83
N THR A 372 -19.31 -16.02 11.39
CA THR A 372 -18.33 -16.70 12.25
C THR A 372 -17.31 -15.75 12.90
N LEU A 373 -16.93 -14.67 12.22
CA LEU A 373 -15.91 -13.73 12.66
C LEU A 373 -16.14 -13.09 14.04
N PRO A 374 -17.38 -12.72 14.45
CA PRO A 374 -17.64 -12.22 15.80
C PRO A 374 -17.23 -13.19 16.92
N GLU A 375 -17.37 -14.49 16.72
CA GLU A 375 -16.89 -15.52 17.66
C GLU A 375 -15.36 -15.47 17.80
N PHE A 376 -14.65 -15.38 16.70
CA PHE A 376 -13.19 -15.22 16.70
C PHE A 376 -12.74 -13.96 17.44
N VAL A 377 -13.39 -12.82 17.19
CA VAL A 377 -13.09 -11.54 17.87
C VAL A 377 -13.33 -11.67 19.38
N ALA A 378 -14.42 -12.30 19.80
CA ALA A 378 -14.71 -12.56 21.20
C ALA A 378 -13.69 -13.52 21.82
N ALA A 379 -13.23 -14.53 21.08
CA ALA A 379 -12.15 -15.44 21.53
C ALA A 379 -10.81 -14.71 21.71
N CYS A 380 -10.56 -13.62 20.95
CA CYS A 380 -9.42 -12.74 21.14
C CYS A 380 -9.55 -11.84 22.40
N GLY A 381 -10.70 -11.82 23.08
CA GLY A 381 -10.96 -10.94 24.23
C GLY A 381 -11.42 -9.54 23.86
N PHE A 382 -11.87 -9.32 22.63
CA PHE A 382 -12.30 -8.02 22.12
C PHE A 382 -13.83 -7.91 22.04
N ALA A 383 -14.31 -6.66 22.03
CA ALA A 383 -15.74 -6.39 21.96
C ALA A 383 -16.24 -6.40 20.50
N ASN A 384 -17.47 -6.89 20.32
CA ASN A 384 -18.21 -6.79 19.06
C ASN A 384 -19.38 -5.82 19.23
N ALA A 385 -19.69 -5.04 18.18
CA ALA A 385 -20.91 -4.22 18.07
C ALA A 385 -21.70 -4.65 16.84
N LYS A 386 -22.95 -5.05 17.05
CA LYS A 386 -23.94 -5.38 16.01
C LYS A 386 -25.33 -5.21 16.62
N ALA A 387 -26.22 -4.51 15.93
CA ALA A 387 -27.62 -4.38 16.34
C ALA A 387 -28.53 -4.14 15.13
N PRO A 388 -29.79 -4.66 15.13
CA PRO A 388 -30.75 -4.43 14.05
C PRO A 388 -30.96 -2.94 13.75
N GLY A 389 -31.03 -2.59 12.46
CA GLY A 389 -31.26 -1.23 12.00
C GLY A 389 -30.03 -0.33 11.87
N TYR A 390 -28.85 -0.80 12.29
CA TYR A 390 -27.59 -0.08 12.21
C TYR A 390 -26.59 -0.78 11.28
N GLU A 391 -25.66 -0.01 10.74
CA GLU A 391 -24.52 -0.47 9.96
C GLU A 391 -23.23 -0.36 10.80
N ALA A 392 -22.15 -1.02 10.37
CA ALA A 392 -20.86 -0.97 11.05
C ALA A 392 -20.42 0.49 11.32
N ASP A 393 -20.58 1.36 10.34
CA ASP A 393 -20.19 2.77 10.39
C ASP A 393 -20.87 3.57 11.52
N ASP A 394 -22.10 3.24 11.86
CA ASP A 394 -22.85 3.91 12.95
C ASP A 394 -22.20 3.57 14.31
N PHE A 395 -21.74 2.32 14.49
CA PHE A 395 -20.98 1.94 15.70
C PHE A 395 -19.60 2.59 15.76
N LEU A 396 -18.94 2.80 14.59
CA LEU A 396 -17.70 3.57 14.54
C LEU A 396 -17.94 4.99 15.06
N ALA A 397 -18.97 5.69 14.54
CA ALA A 397 -19.33 7.04 14.95
C ALA A 397 -19.70 7.12 16.44
N ALA A 398 -20.53 6.18 16.92
CA ALA A 398 -20.94 6.11 18.32
C ALA A 398 -19.74 5.90 19.25
N ALA A 399 -18.80 5.01 18.89
CA ALA A 399 -17.59 4.75 19.67
C ALA A 399 -16.66 5.96 19.72
N VAL A 400 -16.45 6.64 18.58
CA VAL A 400 -15.70 7.89 18.51
C VAL A 400 -16.32 8.95 19.44
N ALA A 401 -17.61 9.22 19.29
CA ALA A 401 -18.30 10.22 20.11
C ALA A 401 -18.25 9.89 21.62
N ALA A 402 -18.39 8.61 21.97
CA ALA A 402 -18.31 8.18 23.38
C ALA A 402 -16.90 8.35 23.97
N GLU A 403 -15.86 8.01 23.21
CA GLU A 403 -14.48 8.09 23.69
C GLU A 403 -13.97 9.53 23.75
N GLU A 404 -14.25 10.35 22.73
CA GLU A 404 -13.88 11.77 22.74
C GLU A 404 -14.53 12.56 23.87
N ARG A 405 -15.81 12.25 24.23
CA ARG A 405 -16.46 12.82 25.41
C ARG A 405 -15.74 12.52 26.73
N ARG A 406 -15.01 11.41 26.78
CA ARG A 406 -14.14 11.04 27.94
C ARG A 406 -12.75 11.66 27.87
N GLY A 407 -12.44 12.40 26.80
CA GLY A 407 -11.13 12.96 26.55
C GLY A 407 -10.12 11.95 26.00
N GLY A 408 -10.55 10.76 25.59
CA GLY A 408 -9.71 9.73 25.01
C GLY A 408 -9.39 9.97 23.53
N ALA A 409 -8.40 9.23 23.01
CA ALA A 409 -8.05 9.21 21.59
C ALA A 409 -8.59 7.94 20.94
N VAL A 410 -8.95 8.03 19.64
CA VAL A 410 -9.53 6.94 18.87
C VAL A 410 -8.74 6.69 17.59
N LEU A 411 -8.55 5.43 17.27
CA LEU A 411 -8.11 4.95 15.97
C LEU A 411 -9.26 4.21 15.30
N VAL A 412 -9.74 4.70 14.16
CA VAL A 412 -10.81 4.07 13.39
C VAL A 412 -10.21 3.38 12.19
N ALA A 413 -10.25 2.05 12.15
CA ALA A 413 -9.80 1.28 11.00
C ALA A 413 -11.00 0.97 10.09
N SER A 414 -11.08 1.59 8.92
CA SER A 414 -12.08 1.32 7.89
C SER A 414 -11.53 1.58 6.49
N GLY A 415 -12.02 0.81 5.52
CA GLY A 415 -11.76 1.03 4.10
C GLY A 415 -12.76 1.95 3.43
N ASP A 416 -13.74 2.46 4.15
CA ASP A 416 -14.72 3.41 3.65
C ASP A 416 -14.24 4.85 3.85
N ARG A 417 -14.41 5.66 2.81
CA ARG A 417 -14.02 7.08 2.82
C ARG A 417 -15.02 7.96 3.56
N ASP A 418 -16.23 7.46 3.76
CA ASP A 418 -17.27 8.17 4.48
C ASP A 418 -16.89 8.30 5.96
N THR A 419 -16.09 7.37 6.49
CA THR A 419 -15.48 7.46 7.83
C THR A 419 -14.60 8.68 8.05
N PHE A 420 -14.17 9.37 6.97
CA PHE A 420 -13.37 10.60 7.09
C PHE A 420 -14.13 11.73 7.80
N GLN A 421 -15.45 11.67 7.87
CA GLN A 421 -16.27 12.58 8.70
C GLN A 421 -15.95 12.49 10.19
N LEU A 422 -15.38 11.35 10.64
CA LEU A 422 -15.03 11.10 12.04
C LEU A 422 -13.65 11.63 12.44
N ALA A 423 -12.83 12.06 11.46
CA ALA A 423 -11.48 12.55 11.75
C ALA A 423 -11.52 13.83 12.59
N SER A 424 -10.72 13.89 13.66
CA SER A 424 -10.59 15.03 14.58
C SER A 424 -9.18 15.13 15.15
N GLU A 425 -8.92 16.09 16.01
CA GLU A 425 -7.65 16.18 16.76
C GLU A 425 -7.42 14.98 17.71
N ARG A 426 -8.46 14.21 18.02
CA ARG A 426 -8.41 13.03 18.88
C ARG A 426 -8.69 11.72 18.15
N THR A 427 -9.23 11.79 16.93
CA THR A 427 -9.60 10.63 16.12
C THR A 427 -8.81 10.62 14.82
N THR A 428 -8.05 9.55 14.62
CA THR A 428 -7.32 9.27 13.37
C THR A 428 -7.94 8.07 12.68
N ILE A 429 -8.27 8.22 11.38
CA ILE A 429 -8.73 7.11 10.57
C ILE A 429 -7.52 6.34 10.04
N LEU A 430 -7.49 5.05 10.32
CA LEU A 430 -6.53 4.11 9.74
C LEU A 430 -7.15 3.54 8.45
N PHE A 431 -6.83 4.18 7.34
CA PHE A 431 -7.38 3.83 6.04
C PHE A 431 -6.49 2.80 5.34
N PRO A 432 -7.02 1.63 4.92
CA PRO A 432 -6.22 0.60 4.30
C PRO A 432 -5.71 1.07 2.93
N MET A 433 -4.41 1.17 2.84
CA MET A 433 -3.70 1.39 1.60
C MET A 433 -3.38 0.05 0.94
N ARG A 434 -2.81 0.10 -0.26
CA ARG A 434 -2.28 -1.08 -0.91
C ARG A 434 -1.13 -1.65 -0.08
N ALA A 435 -0.89 -2.95 -0.17
CA ALA A 435 0.15 -3.67 0.58
C ALA A 435 -0.10 -3.84 2.09
N GLY A 436 -1.34 -3.65 2.55
CA GLY A 436 -1.70 -3.83 3.95
C GLY A 436 -1.19 -2.72 4.88
N GLU A 437 -0.64 -1.65 4.36
CA GLU A 437 -0.35 -0.43 5.12
C GLU A 437 -1.63 0.32 5.45
N MET A 438 -1.59 1.09 6.55
CA MET A 438 -2.69 1.93 6.99
C MET A 438 -2.25 3.39 6.91
N ALA A 439 -2.87 4.16 6.00
CA ALA A 439 -2.70 5.61 6.01
C ALA A 439 -3.38 6.20 7.25
N ARG A 440 -2.72 7.12 7.90
CA ARG A 440 -3.29 7.87 9.03
C ARG A 440 -3.94 9.14 8.48
N ILE A 441 -5.26 9.20 8.58
CA ILE A 441 -6.06 10.30 8.05
C ILE A 441 -6.61 11.10 9.23
N GLY A 442 -6.05 12.28 9.43
CA GLY A 442 -6.57 13.29 10.33
C GLY A 442 -7.25 14.43 9.56
N PRO A 443 -7.62 15.54 10.24
CA PRO A 443 -8.28 16.67 9.58
C PRO A 443 -7.48 17.29 8.43
N ALA A 444 -6.15 17.35 8.57
CA ALA A 444 -5.28 17.89 7.52
C ALA A 444 -5.32 17.06 6.23
N GLU A 445 -5.30 15.72 6.36
CA GLU A 445 -5.36 14.81 5.22
C GLU A 445 -6.74 14.82 4.55
N VAL A 446 -7.83 15.01 5.30
CA VAL A 446 -9.17 15.20 4.75
C VAL A 446 -9.23 16.48 3.94
N ARG A 447 -8.73 17.60 4.47
CA ARG A 447 -8.63 18.88 3.72
C ARG A 447 -7.79 18.74 2.45
N ALA A 448 -6.64 18.10 2.55
CA ALA A 448 -5.76 17.90 1.39
C ALA A 448 -6.41 17.05 0.28
N ARG A 449 -7.23 16.05 0.65
CA ARG A 449 -7.86 15.11 -0.30
C ARG A 449 -9.15 15.63 -0.93
N TYR A 450 -9.97 16.30 -0.13
CA TYR A 450 -11.33 16.69 -0.52
C TYR A 450 -11.54 18.20 -0.58
N GLY A 451 -10.62 19.00 -0.03
CA GLY A 451 -10.78 20.45 0.05
C GLY A 451 -11.86 20.90 1.05
N VAL A 452 -12.27 20.02 1.98
CA VAL A 452 -13.32 20.28 2.98
C VAL A 452 -12.88 19.81 4.37
N GLU A 453 -13.51 20.33 5.40
CA GLU A 453 -13.32 19.85 6.77
C GLU A 453 -13.98 18.48 6.99
N PRO A 454 -13.51 17.63 7.94
CA PRO A 454 -14.11 16.35 8.23
C PRO A 454 -15.63 16.41 8.42
N LYS A 455 -16.10 17.36 9.22
CA LYS A 455 -17.54 17.56 9.48
C LYS A 455 -18.38 17.94 8.24
N GLN A 456 -17.73 18.37 7.15
CA GLN A 456 -18.38 18.70 5.88
C GLN A 456 -18.43 17.49 4.93
N VAL A 457 -17.83 16.35 5.28
CA VAL A 457 -17.80 15.15 4.41
C VAL A 457 -19.22 14.68 4.06
N PRO A 458 -20.21 14.62 4.96
CA PRO A 458 -21.59 14.28 4.59
C PRO A 458 -22.21 15.25 3.59
N ASP A 459 -22.01 16.55 3.74
CA ASP A 459 -22.46 17.58 2.80
C ASP A 459 -21.75 17.43 1.43
N PHE A 460 -20.45 17.13 1.46
CA PHE A 460 -19.66 16.87 0.26
C PHE A 460 -20.17 15.67 -0.52
N ILE A 461 -20.51 14.56 0.17
CA ILE A 461 -21.09 13.35 -0.43
C ILE A 461 -22.46 13.67 -1.00
N ALA A 462 -23.31 14.36 -0.25
CA ALA A 462 -24.66 14.75 -0.72
C ALA A 462 -24.60 15.58 -2.01
N LEU A 463 -23.62 16.47 -2.15
CA LEU A 463 -23.43 17.31 -3.33
C LEU A 463 -22.78 16.55 -4.49
N ARG A 464 -21.69 15.81 -4.25
CA ARG A 464 -20.93 15.07 -5.27
C ARG A 464 -21.68 13.83 -5.76
N GLY A 465 -22.45 13.21 -4.86
CA GLY A 465 -22.96 11.86 -5.00
C GLY A 465 -21.95 10.79 -4.56
N ASP A 466 -22.47 9.57 -4.35
CA ASP A 466 -21.68 8.36 -4.13
C ASP A 466 -22.23 7.18 -4.94
N PRO A 467 -21.47 6.69 -5.96
CA PRO A 467 -21.92 5.55 -6.77
C PRO A 467 -22.01 4.23 -6.00
N SER A 468 -21.23 4.03 -4.92
CA SER A 468 -21.28 2.81 -4.11
C SER A 468 -22.57 2.68 -3.35
N ASP A 469 -23.11 3.79 -2.87
CA ASP A 469 -24.38 3.90 -2.17
C ASP A 469 -25.55 4.31 -3.07
N LYS A 470 -25.28 4.43 -4.37
CA LYS A 470 -26.25 4.87 -5.39
C LYS A 470 -26.82 6.26 -5.12
N LEU A 471 -26.07 7.13 -4.46
CA LEU A 471 -26.43 8.53 -4.28
C LEU A 471 -26.04 9.34 -5.52
N PRO A 472 -26.99 9.90 -6.26
CA PRO A 472 -26.70 10.60 -7.53
C PRO A 472 -26.04 11.96 -7.33
N GLY A 473 -26.17 12.58 -6.14
CA GLY A 473 -25.66 13.92 -5.88
C GLY A 473 -26.47 15.04 -6.54
N ALA A 474 -25.91 16.25 -6.51
CA ALA A 474 -26.48 17.42 -7.19
C ALA A 474 -26.13 17.39 -8.69
N PRO A 475 -27.08 17.69 -9.60
CA PRO A 475 -26.84 17.67 -11.03
C PRO A 475 -25.66 18.57 -11.45
N GLY A 476 -24.68 18.00 -12.18
CA GLY A 476 -23.50 18.70 -12.67
C GLY A 476 -22.44 19.04 -11.62
N VAL A 477 -22.54 18.52 -10.40
CA VAL A 477 -21.60 18.78 -9.32
C VAL A 477 -20.68 17.58 -9.11
N GLY A 478 -19.43 17.70 -9.54
CA GLY A 478 -18.36 16.77 -9.23
C GLY A 478 -17.62 17.15 -7.93
N ALA A 479 -16.55 16.40 -7.61
CA ALA A 479 -15.79 16.60 -6.37
C ALA A 479 -15.27 18.04 -6.20
N SER A 480 -14.66 18.63 -7.24
CA SER A 480 -14.16 20.01 -7.20
C SER A 480 -15.29 21.02 -6.98
N GLY A 481 -16.44 20.85 -7.67
CA GLY A 481 -17.61 21.70 -7.50
C GLY A 481 -18.20 21.64 -6.11
N ALA A 482 -18.30 20.43 -5.52
CA ALA A 482 -18.77 20.23 -4.15
C ALA A 482 -17.86 20.93 -3.14
N ALA A 483 -16.53 20.76 -3.27
CA ALA A 483 -15.56 21.43 -2.40
C ALA A 483 -15.65 22.95 -2.50
N THR A 484 -15.71 23.51 -3.72
CA THR A 484 -15.86 24.96 -3.94
C THR A 484 -17.13 25.51 -3.31
N LEU A 485 -18.25 24.79 -3.43
CA LEU A 485 -19.50 25.19 -2.80
C LEU A 485 -19.39 25.22 -1.27
N LEU A 486 -18.81 24.18 -0.68
CA LEU A 486 -18.66 24.10 0.78
C LEU A 486 -17.63 25.09 1.32
N GLN A 487 -16.58 25.42 0.58
CA GLN A 487 -15.67 26.51 0.92
C GLN A 487 -16.35 27.86 0.91
N LYS A 488 -17.27 28.08 -0.06
CA LYS A 488 -18.00 29.35 -0.19
C LYS A 488 -19.13 29.52 0.84
N TYR A 489 -19.94 28.46 1.04
CA TYR A 489 -21.17 28.55 1.84
C TYR A 489 -21.06 27.90 3.23
N GLY A 490 -20.00 27.16 3.49
CA GLY A 490 -19.78 26.46 4.75
C GLY A 490 -20.53 25.14 4.87
N THR A 491 -21.82 25.11 4.55
CA THR A 491 -22.68 23.91 4.64
C THR A 491 -23.61 23.80 3.43
N LEU A 492 -24.16 22.59 3.23
CA LEU A 492 -25.21 22.34 2.25
C LEU A 492 -26.43 23.25 2.51
N GLU A 493 -26.84 23.39 3.77
CA GLU A 493 -28.01 24.21 4.12
C GLU A 493 -27.83 25.69 3.75
N GLU A 494 -26.65 26.27 3.97
CA GLU A 494 -26.39 27.66 3.59
C GLU A 494 -26.33 27.82 2.07
N ALA A 495 -25.84 26.83 1.33
CA ALA A 495 -25.91 26.82 -0.12
C ALA A 495 -27.37 26.77 -0.63
N LEU A 496 -28.21 25.94 0.00
CA LEU A 496 -29.65 25.84 -0.35
C LEU A 496 -30.39 27.14 -0.04
N LYS A 497 -30.16 27.77 1.13
CA LYS A 497 -30.73 29.09 1.51
C LYS A 497 -30.30 30.20 0.53
N ALA A 498 -29.11 30.10 -0.02
CA ALA A 498 -28.62 31.03 -1.05
C ALA A 498 -29.21 30.76 -2.44
N GLY A 499 -30.25 29.94 -2.55
CA GLY A 499 -30.95 29.67 -3.81
C GLY A 499 -30.24 28.68 -4.74
N ARG A 500 -29.25 27.95 -4.26
CA ARG A 500 -28.61 26.89 -5.06
C ARG A 500 -29.52 25.67 -5.15
N PHE A 501 -29.49 24.99 -6.28
CA PHE A 501 -30.23 23.76 -6.55
C PHE A 501 -31.76 23.85 -6.33
N PRO A 502 -32.44 24.81 -7.02
CA PRO A 502 -33.90 24.97 -6.89
C PRO A 502 -34.61 23.65 -7.23
N GLY A 503 -35.58 23.24 -6.39
CA GLY A 503 -36.32 21.98 -6.56
C GLY A 503 -35.52 20.69 -6.21
N GLN A 504 -34.29 20.79 -5.73
CA GLN A 504 -33.49 19.63 -5.32
C GLN A 504 -33.23 19.58 -3.80
N ALA A 505 -33.65 20.59 -3.05
CA ALA A 505 -33.29 20.76 -1.64
C ALA A 505 -33.57 19.52 -0.79
N ASP A 506 -34.77 18.95 -0.89
CA ASP A 506 -35.18 17.81 -0.06
C ASP A 506 -34.40 16.53 -0.42
N LYS A 507 -34.09 16.34 -1.71
CA LYS A 507 -33.26 15.21 -2.14
C LYS A 507 -31.83 15.32 -1.61
N LEU A 508 -31.24 16.51 -1.66
CA LEU A 508 -29.88 16.72 -1.17
C LEU A 508 -29.80 16.60 0.36
N ARG A 509 -30.85 17.05 1.09
CA ARG A 509 -30.96 16.81 2.53
C ARG A 509 -31.06 15.32 2.84
N LEU A 510 -31.88 14.58 2.08
CA LEU A 510 -31.97 13.13 2.22
C LEU A 510 -30.60 12.46 1.99
N PHE A 511 -29.87 12.82 0.95
CA PHE A 511 -28.55 12.25 0.68
C PHE A 511 -27.54 12.59 1.79
N ARG A 512 -27.61 13.80 2.36
CA ARG A 512 -26.81 14.15 3.54
C ARG A 512 -27.16 13.29 4.75
N ILE A 513 -28.45 13.05 5.03
CA ILE A 513 -28.90 12.17 6.13
C ILE A 513 -28.32 10.76 5.95
N ILE A 514 -28.37 10.20 4.73
CA ILE A 514 -27.83 8.88 4.39
C ILE A 514 -26.32 8.83 4.58
N ALA A 515 -25.59 9.85 4.14
CA ALA A 515 -24.14 9.94 4.25
C ALA A 515 -23.65 10.24 5.69
N THR A 516 -24.53 10.67 6.59
CA THR A 516 -24.21 10.96 7.99
C THR A 516 -24.28 9.69 8.83
N MET A 517 -23.22 9.36 9.54
CA MET A 517 -23.17 8.24 10.47
C MET A 517 -23.90 8.57 11.78
N ASP A 518 -24.69 7.64 12.30
CA ASP A 518 -25.46 7.83 13.54
C ASP A 518 -24.56 7.56 14.77
N ALA A 519 -24.21 8.62 15.49
CA ALA A 519 -23.41 8.54 16.71
C ALA A 519 -24.17 8.00 17.94
N ASN A 520 -25.44 7.61 17.79
CA ASN A 520 -26.29 7.07 18.87
C ASN A 520 -26.48 5.55 18.79
N ALA A 521 -25.76 4.85 17.89
CA ALA A 521 -25.81 3.40 17.81
C ALA A 521 -25.47 2.76 19.18
N PRO A 522 -26.17 1.69 19.60
CA PRO A 522 -26.02 1.09 20.92
C PRO A 522 -24.65 0.39 21.04
N LEU A 523 -23.81 0.84 21.95
CA LEU A 523 -22.48 0.28 22.16
C LEU A 523 -22.46 -0.73 23.30
N PRO A 524 -21.68 -1.81 23.18
CA PRO A 524 -21.34 -2.67 24.31
C PRO A 524 -20.48 -1.90 25.30
N ARG A 525 -20.37 -2.38 26.52
CA ARG A 525 -19.46 -1.81 27.52
C ARG A 525 -18.01 -2.01 27.07
N ILE A 526 -17.31 -0.91 26.83
CA ILE A 526 -15.88 -0.91 26.43
C ILE A 526 -15.06 -0.52 27.67
N SER A 527 -14.43 -1.50 28.32
CA SER A 527 -13.42 -1.31 29.37
C SER A 527 -12.02 -1.56 28.81
N GLY A 528 -10.96 -1.39 29.61
CA GLY A 528 -9.62 -1.88 29.24
C GLY A 528 -9.66 -3.39 28.98
N GLN A 529 -8.99 -3.84 27.93
CA GLN A 529 -9.01 -5.24 27.50
C GLN A 529 -7.58 -5.79 27.46
N GLU A 530 -7.43 -7.02 27.93
CA GLU A 530 -6.21 -7.81 27.72
C GLU A 530 -6.54 -8.91 26.70
N PRO A 531 -5.77 -9.01 25.62
CA PRO A 531 -6.03 -10.00 24.58
C PRO A 531 -5.88 -11.43 25.11
N THR A 532 -6.82 -12.29 24.73
CA THR A 532 -6.83 -13.72 25.06
C THR A 532 -6.38 -14.58 23.87
N TRP A 533 -5.18 -14.29 23.33
CA TRP A 533 -4.66 -14.94 22.12
C TRP A 533 -4.61 -16.48 22.22
N ARG A 534 -4.36 -17.05 23.40
CA ARG A 534 -4.39 -18.51 23.59
C ARG A 534 -5.77 -19.11 23.40
N LYS A 535 -6.83 -18.39 23.79
CA LYS A 535 -8.22 -18.83 23.57
C LYS A 535 -8.54 -18.78 22.06
N ALA A 536 -8.16 -17.71 21.38
CA ALA A 536 -8.31 -17.61 19.93
C ALA A 536 -7.49 -18.69 19.18
N ALA A 537 -6.30 -19.04 19.67
CA ALA A 537 -5.51 -20.14 19.12
C ALA A 537 -6.21 -21.50 19.27
N GLY A 538 -6.86 -21.75 20.42
CA GLY A 538 -7.70 -22.94 20.62
C GLY A 538 -8.80 -23.03 19.57
N LEU A 539 -9.60 -21.98 19.42
CA LEU A 539 -10.66 -21.89 18.42
C LEU A 539 -10.13 -22.09 16.97
N ALA A 540 -8.98 -21.51 16.65
CA ALA A 540 -8.36 -21.71 15.34
C ALA A 540 -7.93 -23.17 15.11
N ARG A 541 -7.53 -23.93 16.16
CA ARG A 541 -7.27 -25.38 16.06
C ARG A 541 -8.54 -26.17 15.84
N ASP A 542 -9.61 -25.86 16.55
CA ASP A 542 -10.91 -26.51 16.38
C ASP A 542 -11.42 -26.36 14.95
N TRP A 543 -11.11 -25.23 14.33
CA TRP A 543 -11.38 -24.99 12.92
C TRP A 543 -10.34 -25.58 11.94
N ASN A 544 -9.34 -26.33 12.44
CA ASN A 544 -8.22 -26.89 11.67
C ASN A 544 -7.34 -25.83 10.97
N LEU A 545 -7.34 -24.59 11.43
CA LEU A 545 -6.50 -23.49 10.93
C LEU A 545 -5.16 -23.43 11.68
N ARG A 546 -4.34 -24.49 11.55
CA ARG A 546 -3.11 -24.74 12.35
C ARG A 546 -2.12 -23.58 12.29
N GLN A 547 -1.82 -23.06 11.09
CA GLN A 547 -0.89 -21.93 10.93
C GLN A 547 -1.39 -20.65 11.60
N LEU A 548 -2.70 -20.42 11.64
CA LEU A 548 -3.28 -19.30 12.37
C LEU A 548 -3.12 -19.50 13.88
N ALA A 549 -3.39 -20.71 14.37
CA ALA A 549 -3.21 -21.06 15.77
C ALA A 549 -1.77 -20.83 16.25
N GLU A 550 -0.77 -21.29 15.51
CA GLU A 550 0.65 -21.09 15.80
C GLU A 550 1.03 -19.59 15.90
N ARG A 551 0.52 -18.76 15.00
CA ARG A 551 0.77 -17.29 15.02
C ARG A 551 0.16 -16.63 16.26
N LEU A 552 -1.05 -17.05 16.65
CA LEU A 552 -1.73 -16.54 17.85
C LEU A 552 -0.99 -16.96 19.12
N GLU A 553 -0.44 -18.18 19.18
CA GLU A 553 0.41 -18.65 20.28
C GLU A 553 1.73 -17.89 20.38
N GLY A 554 2.35 -17.61 19.24
CA GLY A 554 3.53 -16.75 19.18
C GLY A 554 3.27 -15.40 19.84
N LEU A 555 2.13 -14.76 19.52
CA LEU A 555 1.70 -13.49 20.11
C LEU A 555 1.45 -13.61 21.63
N ALA A 556 0.80 -14.70 22.06
CA ALA A 556 0.56 -14.95 23.47
C ALA A 556 1.85 -15.15 24.27
N SER A 557 2.88 -15.72 23.64
CA SER A 557 4.19 -15.94 24.25
C SER A 557 5.00 -14.65 24.38
N GLU A 558 4.87 -13.73 23.43
CA GLU A 558 5.49 -12.41 23.49
C GLU A 558 4.93 -11.52 24.62
N GLN A 559 3.69 -11.76 25.04
CA GLN A 559 3.02 -11.01 26.12
C GLN A 559 3.29 -11.58 27.52
N ALA A 560 3.80 -12.82 27.63
CA ALA A 560 4.10 -13.41 28.91
C ALA A 560 5.26 -12.63 29.58
N PRO A 561 5.15 -12.24 30.87
CA PRO A 561 6.25 -11.60 31.57
C PRO A 561 7.46 -12.55 31.57
N ALA A 562 8.66 -12.00 31.30
CA ALA A 562 9.89 -12.76 31.33
C ALA A 562 9.98 -13.54 32.68
N LYS A 563 10.10 -14.87 32.60
CA LYS A 563 10.31 -15.68 33.79
C LYS A 563 11.52 -15.13 34.54
N PRO A 564 11.44 -14.85 35.85
CA PRO A 564 12.61 -14.43 36.61
C PRO A 564 13.70 -15.50 36.46
N ALA A 565 14.91 -15.04 36.14
CA ALA A 565 16.07 -15.91 36.01
C ALA A 565 16.19 -16.75 37.30
N ARG A 566 16.20 -18.07 37.16
CA ARG A 566 16.49 -18.96 38.28
C ARG A 566 17.84 -18.55 38.86
N SER A 567 17.84 -18.03 40.08
CA SER A 567 19.06 -17.84 40.84
C SER A 567 19.77 -19.19 41.00
N LEU A 568 20.99 -19.26 40.48
CA LEU A 568 21.88 -20.40 40.73
C LEU A 568 22.11 -20.51 42.26
N PRO A 569 22.07 -21.72 42.83
CA PRO A 569 22.40 -21.87 44.24
C PRO A 569 23.88 -21.50 44.49
N PRO A 570 24.21 -20.89 45.64
CA PRO A 570 25.58 -20.52 45.94
C PRO A 570 26.48 -21.75 45.99
N SER A 571 27.60 -21.70 45.29
CA SER A 571 28.65 -22.70 45.33
C SER A 571 29.20 -22.78 46.75
N ARG A 572 29.00 -23.93 47.43
CA ARG A 572 29.69 -24.24 48.68
C ARG A 572 31.19 -24.37 48.38
N ARG A 573 31.97 -23.55 49.03
CA ARG A 573 33.39 -23.81 49.30
C ARG A 573 33.52 -24.64 50.56
#